data_af68bf1c834966ce660d1e598f3f02c5
#
_entry.id   af68bf1c834966ce660d1e598f3f02c5
#
_cell.length_a   1.000
_cell.length_b   1.000
_cell.length_c   1.000
_cell.angle_alpha   90.00
_cell.angle_beta   90.00
_cell.angle_gamma   90.00
#
_symmetry.space_group_name_H-M   'P 1'
#
loop_
_entity.id
_entity.type
_entity.pdbx_description
1 polymer ?
#
loop_
_entity_poly.entity_id
_entity_poly.type
_entity_poly.pdbx_seq_one_letter_code
_entity_poly.pdbx_strand_id
1 'polypeptide(L)'
;MNNLPSNNDWRFRPAAECTGRVQPDWFRRGAIYQIQLRSFTQEGTLVAAAERLPWIASLGVNVVYLSPVTLADDDMDKRYWSPRQIRSGTSEPRNPYRVKDYYAVDPEYGTEADLHAFIDAAHGLGLKVLLDVVFYHCGPKAVFLEEHPDWIFRQTDCGVPSNIGWHFPPLRFANLDLCRYLWDNLDYWVSEFDADGFRCDVADMVPLAFWETARRRLDAIKPDVVLLAEASQPEDHVFAFDCAYCFPFFNQAMNPFLHGEIRALDLAKIHIRLRDERPAGALMLRYFENHDIVTDQGADRDEIVLGNDACEALLALCFTLDGMPFIFNGQEIADRGVLKMFEKSPLDWTQAETAVGQARTALVRELAALRRTCAALSGGPALWDPAMEDFDNLLAFDREAEDGSRARVFINYSKEPVSLSATGESLVLSRRAAVADGALALGPYGFAVFTK
;
A
#
# COMPACT_ATOMS: atom_id res chain seq x y z
N MET A 1 22.05 9.90 -34.99
CA MET A 1 22.75 10.81 -34.06
C MET A 1 22.24 10.42 -32.68
N ASN A 2 23.12 9.89 -31.85
CA ASN A 2 22.75 9.56 -30.47
C ASN A 2 22.52 10.86 -29.73
N ASN A 3 21.26 11.18 -29.40
CA ASN A 3 20.95 12.19 -28.40
C ASN A 3 21.49 11.70 -27.06
N LEU A 4 22.72 12.06 -26.75
CA LEU A 4 23.21 11.98 -25.39
C LEU A 4 22.25 12.79 -24.51
N PRO A 5 21.79 12.26 -23.37
CA PRO A 5 20.94 13.00 -22.45
C PRO A 5 21.60 14.33 -22.08
N SER A 6 20.83 15.42 -22.04
CA SER A 6 21.34 16.70 -21.60
C SER A 6 21.80 16.61 -20.13
N ASN A 7 22.75 17.46 -19.69
CA ASN A 7 23.15 17.56 -18.28
C ASN A 7 21.98 17.90 -17.32
N ASN A 8 20.79 18.17 -17.86
CA ASN A 8 19.56 18.38 -17.14
C ASN A 8 18.69 17.11 -17.02
N ASP A 9 19.10 16.00 -17.63
CA ASP A 9 18.40 14.73 -17.47
C ASP A 9 18.55 14.26 -16.01
N TRP A 10 17.42 13.94 -15.37
CA TRP A 10 17.36 13.52 -13.98
C TRP A 10 18.27 12.29 -13.68
N ARG A 11 18.51 11.43 -14.69
CA ARG A 11 19.38 10.25 -14.57
C ARG A 11 20.84 10.57 -14.21
N PHE A 12 21.24 11.83 -14.33
CA PHE A 12 22.57 12.32 -13.96
C PHE A 12 22.57 13.17 -12.70
N ARG A 13 21.44 13.20 -11.96
CA ARG A 13 21.31 13.93 -10.69
C ARG A 13 20.92 12.96 -9.58
N PRO A 14 21.36 13.21 -8.34
CA PRO A 14 20.76 12.53 -7.17
C PRO A 14 19.25 12.73 -7.17
N ALA A 15 18.49 11.69 -6.85
CA ALA A 15 17.03 11.78 -6.78
C ALA A 15 16.56 12.90 -5.83
N ALA A 16 17.29 13.11 -4.73
CA ALA A 16 17.03 14.20 -3.77
C ALA A 16 17.08 15.62 -4.37
N GLU A 17 17.77 15.81 -5.50
CA GLU A 17 17.84 17.10 -6.21
C GLU A 17 16.75 17.24 -7.30
N CYS A 18 15.90 16.22 -7.44
CA CYS A 18 14.82 16.20 -8.40
C CYS A 18 13.49 16.57 -7.74
N THR A 19 12.53 16.93 -8.61
CA THR A 19 11.12 16.97 -8.21
C THR A 19 10.46 15.67 -8.63
N GLY A 20 9.72 15.07 -7.76
CA GLY A 20 8.95 13.86 -8.04
C GLY A 20 7.77 14.15 -8.97
N ARG A 21 7.19 13.08 -9.51
CA ARG A 21 5.96 13.15 -10.28
C ARG A 21 4.86 13.81 -9.45
N VAL A 22 4.09 14.69 -10.10
CA VAL A 22 2.90 15.29 -9.50
C VAL A 22 1.77 14.27 -9.55
N GLN A 23 1.27 13.88 -8.39
CA GLN A 23 0.17 12.93 -8.27
C GLN A 23 -1.17 13.62 -8.52
N PRO A 24 -2.19 12.89 -9.04
CA PRO A 24 -3.55 13.40 -9.12
C PRO A 24 -4.08 13.80 -7.73
N ASP A 25 -4.83 14.90 -7.65
CA ASP A 25 -5.38 15.39 -6.38
C ASP A 25 -6.24 14.36 -5.64
N TRP A 26 -7.01 13.57 -6.39
CA TRP A 26 -7.82 12.50 -5.81
C TRP A 26 -6.96 11.46 -5.09
N PHE A 27 -5.76 11.17 -5.61
CA PHE A 27 -4.84 10.22 -4.97
C PHE A 27 -4.17 10.85 -3.76
N ARG A 28 -3.54 12.00 -3.92
CA ARG A 28 -2.77 12.68 -2.86
C ARG A 28 -3.59 12.96 -1.59
N ARG A 29 -4.87 13.30 -1.74
CA ARG A 29 -5.78 13.59 -0.62
C ARG A 29 -6.50 12.36 -0.09
N GLY A 30 -6.29 11.22 -0.71
CA GLY A 30 -7.00 9.99 -0.44
C GLY A 30 -6.38 9.11 0.63
N ALA A 31 -6.94 7.91 0.70
CA ALA A 31 -6.42 6.77 1.43
C ALA A 31 -6.73 5.50 0.65
N ILE A 32 -5.83 4.53 0.70
CA ILE A 32 -5.96 3.23 0.01
C ILE A 32 -6.58 2.22 0.97
N TYR A 33 -7.53 1.44 0.45
CA TYR A 33 -8.07 0.25 1.10
C TYR A 33 -7.74 -0.98 0.26
N GLN A 34 -6.90 -1.88 0.78
CA GLN A 34 -6.57 -3.13 0.10
C GLN A 34 -7.65 -4.18 0.33
N ILE A 35 -8.09 -4.82 -0.74
CA ILE A 35 -8.93 -6.01 -0.73
C ILE A 35 -8.12 -7.22 -1.19
N GLN A 36 -7.96 -8.20 -0.31
CA GLN A 36 -7.53 -9.53 -0.66
C GLN A 36 -8.78 -10.42 -0.77
N LEU A 37 -9.20 -10.75 -1.99
CA LEU A 37 -10.49 -11.41 -2.24
C LEU A 37 -10.68 -12.69 -1.43
N ARG A 38 -9.67 -13.56 -1.33
CA ARG A 38 -9.72 -14.82 -0.56
C ARG A 38 -10.01 -14.64 0.93
N SER A 39 -9.74 -13.44 1.46
CA SER A 39 -9.96 -13.14 2.88
C SER A 39 -11.03 -12.07 3.11
N PHE A 40 -11.61 -11.48 2.07
CA PHE A 40 -12.51 -10.34 2.22
C PHE A 40 -13.95 -10.74 2.54
N THR A 41 -14.51 -11.69 1.79
CA THR A 41 -15.87 -12.21 2.00
C THR A 41 -15.87 -13.73 2.11
N GLN A 42 -16.98 -14.31 2.54
CA GLN A 42 -17.13 -15.77 2.63
C GLN A 42 -16.96 -16.43 1.26
N GLU A 43 -17.48 -15.82 0.22
CA GLU A 43 -17.42 -16.29 -1.16
C GLU A 43 -16.02 -16.10 -1.75
N GLY A 44 -15.32 -15.01 -1.37
CA GLY A 44 -14.03 -14.61 -1.90
C GLY A 44 -14.08 -14.23 -3.38
N THR A 45 -15.18 -13.64 -3.85
CA THR A 45 -15.41 -13.31 -5.26
C THR A 45 -15.58 -11.81 -5.48
N LEU A 46 -15.42 -11.36 -6.74
CA LEU A 46 -15.63 -9.97 -7.16
C LEU A 46 -17.07 -9.52 -6.90
N VAL A 47 -18.05 -10.39 -7.16
CA VAL A 47 -19.47 -10.09 -6.92
C VAL A 47 -19.71 -9.82 -5.43
N ALA A 48 -19.27 -10.71 -4.56
CA ALA A 48 -19.44 -10.53 -3.12
C ALA A 48 -18.64 -9.33 -2.56
N ALA A 49 -17.48 -9.05 -3.14
CA ALA A 49 -16.69 -7.87 -2.79
C ALA A 49 -17.40 -6.58 -3.24
N ALA A 50 -18.06 -6.57 -4.41
CA ALA A 50 -18.82 -5.43 -4.90
C ALA A 50 -19.97 -5.05 -3.95
N GLU A 51 -20.62 -6.01 -3.31
CA GLU A 51 -21.67 -5.76 -2.30
C GLU A 51 -21.14 -5.01 -1.06
N ARG A 52 -19.83 -5.08 -0.80
CA ARG A 52 -19.16 -4.38 0.30
C ARG A 52 -18.60 -2.99 -0.08
N LEU A 53 -18.58 -2.61 -1.35
CA LEU A 53 -18.11 -1.29 -1.79
C LEU A 53 -18.82 -0.12 -1.12
N PRO A 54 -20.15 -0.14 -0.89
CA PRO A 54 -20.83 0.93 -0.15
C PRO A 54 -20.30 1.10 1.29
N TRP A 55 -19.93 -0.01 1.96
CA TRP A 55 -19.29 0.03 3.26
C TRP A 55 -17.92 0.71 3.16
N ILE A 56 -17.06 0.29 2.23
CA ILE A 56 -15.73 0.86 2.01
C ILE A 56 -15.83 2.36 1.71
N ALA A 57 -16.72 2.77 0.80
CA ALA A 57 -16.95 4.17 0.49
C ALA A 57 -17.37 4.98 1.73
N SER A 58 -18.19 4.37 2.61
CA SER A 58 -18.63 5.00 3.86
C SER A 58 -17.50 5.26 4.86
N LEU A 59 -16.35 4.57 4.75
CA LEU A 59 -15.15 4.83 5.54
C LEU A 59 -14.50 6.16 5.16
N GLY A 60 -14.80 6.68 3.98
CA GLY A 60 -14.20 7.91 3.46
C GLY A 60 -12.86 7.69 2.76
N VAL A 61 -12.41 6.47 2.58
CA VAL A 61 -11.34 6.12 1.63
C VAL A 61 -11.85 6.30 0.20
N ASN A 62 -10.95 6.50 -0.73
CA ASN A 62 -11.33 6.74 -2.13
C ASN A 62 -10.56 5.87 -3.13
N VAL A 63 -9.67 5.02 -2.65
CA VAL A 63 -8.91 4.10 -3.49
C VAL A 63 -9.08 2.69 -2.98
N VAL A 64 -9.55 1.79 -3.84
CA VAL A 64 -9.58 0.34 -3.61
C VAL A 64 -8.41 -0.27 -4.38
N TYR A 65 -7.56 -1.01 -3.69
CA TYR A 65 -6.51 -1.81 -4.28
C TYR A 65 -6.90 -3.29 -4.20
N LEU A 66 -7.11 -3.94 -5.35
CA LEU A 66 -7.36 -5.37 -5.45
C LEU A 66 -6.04 -6.14 -5.55
N SER A 67 -5.80 -7.10 -4.64
CA SER A 67 -4.75 -8.11 -4.85
C SER A 67 -4.97 -8.86 -6.17
N PRO A 68 -3.96 -9.57 -6.73
CA PRO A 68 -4.03 -10.05 -8.11
C PRO A 68 -5.31 -10.82 -8.43
N VAL A 69 -5.97 -10.42 -9.50
CA VAL A 69 -7.19 -11.06 -10.03
C VAL A 69 -6.93 -11.85 -11.31
N THR A 70 -5.72 -11.79 -11.83
CA THR A 70 -5.30 -12.53 -13.03
C THR A 70 -5.23 -14.02 -12.78
N LEU A 71 -5.44 -14.82 -13.83
CA LEU A 71 -5.44 -16.27 -13.76
C LEU A 71 -4.13 -16.81 -13.19
N ALA A 72 -4.22 -17.44 -12.02
CA ALA A 72 -3.09 -18.05 -11.35
C ALA A 72 -2.70 -19.40 -11.97
N ASP A 73 -1.40 -19.71 -11.95
CA ASP A 73 -0.88 -20.99 -12.41
C ASP A 73 -1.24 -22.11 -11.40
N ASP A 74 -1.76 -23.21 -11.92
CA ASP A 74 -2.24 -24.37 -11.19
C ASP A 74 -1.26 -25.57 -11.17
N ASP A 75 0.03 -25.32 -11.49
CA ASP A 75 1.03 -26.39 -11.50
C ASP A 75 1.23 -26.99 -10.10
N MET A 76 1.09 -28.32 -10.02
CA MET A 76 1.25 -29.09 -8.80
C MET A 76 2.72 -29.36 -8.44
N ASP A 77 3.67 -29.04 -9.32
CA ASP A 77 5.09 -29.25 -9.05
C ASP A 77 5.60 -28.23 -8.01
N LYS A 78 5.85 -28.74 -6.81
CA LYS A 78 6.30 -27.92 -5.68
C LYS A 78 7.67 -27.25 -5.88
N ARG A 79 8.41 -27.59 -6.93
CA ARG A 79 9.62 -26.83 -7.33
C ARG A 79 9.29 -25.41 -7.76
N TYR A 80 8.03 -25.17 -8.17
CA TYR A 80 7.48 -23.87 -8.56
C TYR A 80 6.48 -23.31 -7.54
N TRP A 81 6.51 -23.79 -6.30
CA TRP A 81 5.75 -23.22 -5.20
C TRP A 81 6.68 -22.32 -4.38
N SER A 82 6.18 -21.14 -3.99
CA SER A 82 6.99 -20.25 -3.16
C SER A 82 7.35 -20.92 -1.82
N PRO A 83 8.50 -20.55 -1.22
CA PRO A 83 8.85 -21.04 0.12
C PRO A 83 7.75 -20.76 1.16
N ARG A 84 7.03 -19.64 1.03
CA ARG A 84 5.89 -19.28 1.88
C ARG A 84 4.70 -20.23 1.67
N GLN A 85 4.34 -20.51 0.40
CA GLN A 85 3.28 -21.47 0.08
C GLN A 85 3.60 -22.88 0.60
N ILE A 86 4.85 -23.32 0.49
CA ILE A 86 5.27 -24.61 1.05
C ILE A 86 5.16 -24.62 2.58
N ARG A 87 5.61 -23.56 3.26
CA ARG A 87 5.54 -23.46 4.73
C ARG A 87 4.13 -23.35 5.27
N SER A 88 3.19 -22.79 4.52
CA SER A 88 1.77 -22.71 4.94
C SER A 88 1.10 -24.07 5.08
N GLY A 89 1.67 -25.12 4.47
CA GLY A 89 1.11 -26.47 4.49
C GLY A 89 -0.11 -26.65 3.59
N THR A 90 -0.45 -25.66 2.77
CA THR A 90 -1.60 -25.72 1.86
C THR A 90 -1.44 -26.84 0.83
N SER A 91 -2.56 -27.38 0.37
CA SER A 91 -2.65 -28.23 -0.82
C SER A 91 -3.11 -27.47 -2.07
N GLU A 92 -3.47 -26.20 -1.96
CA GLU A 92 -3.90 -25.36 -3.07
C GLU A 92 -2.69 -24.98 -3.94
N PRO A 93 -2.64 -25.38 -5.23
CA PRO A 93 -1.54 -25.05 -6.11
C PRO A 93 -1.55 -23.58 -6.54
N ARG A 94 -2.73 -22.96 -6.65
CA ARG A 94 -2.85 -21.61 -7.16
C ARG A 94 -2.36 -20.59 -6.14
N ASN A 95 -1.37 -19.83 -6.56
CA ASN A 95 -0.86 -18.68 -5.86
C ASN A 95 -1.19 -17.43 -6.69
N PRO A 96 -1.92 -16.44 -6.16
CA PRO A 96 -2.29 -15.24 -6.91
C PRO A 96 -1.10 -14.51 -7.56
N TYR A 97 0.08 -14.65 -6.96
CA TYR A 97 1.34 -14.08 -7.46
C TYR A 97 2.10 -15.01 -8.42
N ARG A 98 1.54 -16.13 -8.82
CA ARG A 98 2.11 -17.05 -9.83
C ARG A 98 1.24 -17.07 -11.07
N VAL A 99 1.38 -16.04 -11.91
CA VAL A 99 0.50 -15.75 -13.04
C VAL A 99 0.65 -16.77 -14.15
N LYS A 100 -0.48 -17.31 -14.64
CA LYS A 100 -0.59 -18.18 -15.83
C LYS A 100 -1.01 -17.38 -17.06
N ASP A 101 -1.99 -16.50 -16.91
CA ASP A 101 -2.47 -15.64 -17.99
C ASP A 101 -2.66 -14.21 -17.49
N TYR A 102 -1.95 -13.28 -18.12
CA TYR A 102 -1.95 -11.87 -17.75
C TYR A 102 -3.21 -11.13 -18.24
N TYR A 103 -3.97 -11.71 -19.17
CA TYR A 103 -5.16 -11.10 -19.77
C TYR A 103 -6.47 -11.73 -19.30
N ALA A 104 -6.44 -12.83 -18.56
CA ALA A 104 -7.62 -13.51 -18.07
C ALA A 104 -7.88 -13.24 -16.58
N VAL A 105 -9.13 -13.06 -16.21
CA VAL A 105 -9.57 -13.04 -14.81
C VAL A 105 -9.60 -14.49 -14.28
N ASP A 106 -9.07 -14.72 -13.06
CA ASP A 106 -9.12 -16.04 -12.44
C ASP A 106 -10.57 -16.43 -12.13
N PRO A 107 -11.05 -17.57 -12.62
CA PRO A 107 -12.43 -18.02 -12.39
C PRO A 107 -12.77 -18.29 -10.91
N GLU A 108 -11.75 -18.36 -10.02
CA GLU A 108 -11.97 -18.38 -8.57
C GLU A 108 -12.64 -17.08 -8.10
N TYR A 109 -12.31 -15.95 -8.72
CA TYR A 109 -12.80 -14.64 -8.34
C TYR A 109 -14.02 -14.20 -9.13
N GLY A 110 -14.24 -14.76 -10.32
CA GLY A 110 -15.35 -14.44 -11.20
C GLY A 110 -14.97 -14.42 -12.67
N THR A 111 -15.69 -13.65 -13.43
CA THR A 111 -15.51 -13.44 -14.87
C THR A 111 -15.03 -12.02 -15.16
N GLU A 112 -14.64 -11.75 -16.42
CA GLU A 112 -14.36 -10.38 -16.90
C GLU A 112 -15.56 -9.45 -16.69
N ALA A 113 -16.80 -9.97 -16.92
CA ALA A 113 -18.02 -9.20 -16.67
C ALA A 113 -18.20 -8.84 -15.19
N ASP A 114 -17.78 -9.72 -14.27
CA ASP A 114 -17.82 -9.43 -12.84
C ASP A 114 -16.79 -8.38 -12.43
N LEU A 115 -15.61 -8.38 -13.07
CA LEU A 115 -14.60 -7.34 -12.85
C LEU A 115 -15.07 -5.98 -13.38
N HIS A 116 -15.67 -5.92 -14.58
CA HIS A 116 -16.30 -4.72 -15.10
C HIS A 116 -17.37 -4.19 -14.13
N ALA A 117 -18.28 -5.05 -13.68
CA ALA A 117 -19.33 -4.67 -12.74
C ALA A 117 -18.77 -4.17 -11.40
N PHE A 118 -17.68 -4.76 -10.92
CA PHE A 118 -17.00 -4.32 -9.70
C PHE A 118 -16.43 -2.91 -9.87
N ILE A 119 -15.71 -2.64 -10.97
CA ILE A 119 -15.09 -1.34 -11.25
C ILE A 119 -16.18 -0.27 -11.45
N ASP A 120 -17.23 -0.58 -12.23
CA ASP A 120 -18.37 0.32 -12.43
C ASP A 120 -19.07 0.67 -11.11
N ALA A 121 -19.28 -0.33 -10.24
CA ALA A 121 -19.87 -0.12 -8.92
C ALA A 121 -18.97 0.75 -8.03
N ALA A 122 -17.65 0.53 -8.07
CA ALA A 122 -16.68 1.36 -7.36
C ALA A 122 -16.72 2.82 -7.84
N HIS A 123 -16.69 3.03 -9.17
CA HIS A 123 -16.78 4.36 -9.77
C HIS A 123 -18.10 5.05 -9.44
N GLY A 124 -19.21 4.32 -9.44
CA GLY A 124 -20.53 4.83 -9.03
C GLY A 124 -20.58 5.35 -7.58
N LEU A 125 -19.66 4.89 -6.75
CA LEU A 125 -19.48 5.32 -5.35
C LEU A 125 -18.35 6.36 -5.16
N GLY A 126 -17.71 6.79 -6.26
CA GLY A 126 -16.58 7.72 -6.23
C GLY A 126 -15.26 7.09 -5.78
N LEU A 127 -15.18 5.75 -5.78
CA LEU A 127 -13.95 5.01 -5.51
C LEU A 127 -13.14 4.82 -6.80
N LYS A 128 -11.82 4.84 -6.67
CA LYS A 128 -10.85 4.50 -7.72
C LYS A 128 -10.31 3.09 -7.50
N VAL A 129 -10.01 2.37 -8.57
CA VAL A 129 -9.58 0.96 -8.49
C VAL A 129 -8.17 0.79 -9.03
N LEU A 130 -7.28 0.27 -8.19
CA LEU A 130 -5.94 -0.18 -8.57
C LEU A 130 -5.93 -1.71 -8.66
N LEU A 131 -5.41 -2.25 -9.76
CA LEU A 131 -5.19 -3.68 -9.94
C LEU A 131 -3.74 -4.04 -9.59
N ASP A 132 -3.51 -5.22 -9.01
CA ASP A 132 -2.17 -5.73 -8.76
C ASP A 132 -1.61 -6.40 -10.02
N VAL A 133 -0.44 -5.97 -10.49
CA VAL A 133 0.26 -6.55 -11.64
C VAL A 133 1.60 -7.14 -11.24
N VAL A 134 1.80 -8.41 -11.62
CA VAL A 134 2.94 -9.23 -11.20
C VAL A 134 3.85 -9.47 -12.40
N PHE A 135 4.81 -8.55 -12.64
CA PHE A 135 5.61 -8.57 -13.88
C PHE A 135 7.04 -9.06 -13.71
N TYR A 136 7.53 -9.27 -12.47
CA TYR A 136 8.88 -9.78 -12.30
C TYR A 136 9.01 -11.25 -12.71
N HIS A 137 7.97 -12.05 -12.50
CA HIS A 137 7.96 -13.50 -12.74
C HIS A 137 6.59 -13.98 -13.22
N CYS A 138 6.53 -15.24 -13.67
CA CYS A 138 5.30 -15.90 -14.08
C CYS A 138 5.21 -17.32 -13.50
N GLY A 139 4.11 -18.00 -13.78
CA GLY A 139 3.99 -19.45 -13.57
C GLY A 139 4.77 -20.26 -14.61
N PRO A 140 5.18 -21.50 -14.29
CA PRO A 140 5.87 -22.37 -15.24
C PRO A 140 5.01 -22.77 -16.45
N LYS A 141 3.68 -22.62 -16.35
CA LYS A 141 2.71 -22.88 -17.41
C LYS A 141 2.08 -21.59 -17.97
N ALA A 142 2.79 -20.45 -17.85
CA ALA A 142 2.29 -19.21 -18.43
C ALA A 142 1.98 -19.39 -19.91
N VAL A 143 0.80 -18.93 -20.35
CA VAL A 143 0.24 -19.22 -21.68
C VAL A 143 1.15 -18.79 -22.83
N PHE A 144 1.88 -17.68 -22.68
CA PHE A 144 2.82 -17.21 -23.69
C PHE A 144 4.03 -18.14 -23.90
N LEU A 145 4.33 -19.05 -22.98
CA LEU A 145 5.51 -19.92 -23.05
C LEU A 145 5.43 -20.98 -24.16
N GLU A 146 4.24 -21.24 -24.70
CA GLU A 146 4.08 -22.13 -25.86
C GLU A 146 4.73 -21.53 -27.12
N GLU A 147 4.55 -20.21 -27.33
CA GLU A 147 5.09 -19.50 -28.51
C GLU A 147 6.40 -18.80 -28.19
N HIS A 148 6.60 -18.35 -26.95
CA HIS A 148 7.73 -17.54 -26.52
C HIS A 148 8.48 -18.16 -25.32
N PRO A 149 9.06 -19.36 -25.46
CA PRO A 149 9.80 -20.02 -24.38
C PRO A 149 11.08 -19.28 -23.96
N ASP A 150 11.52 -18.29 -24.73
CA ASP A 150 12.69 -17.44 -24.49
C ASP A 150 12.36 -16.19 -23.65
N TRP A 151 11.10 -15.95 -23.31
CA TRP A 151 10.70 -14.80 -22.48
C TRP A 151 11.01 -14.97 -20.99
N ILE A 152 11.36 -16.19 -20.57
CA ILE A 152 11.82 -16.48 -19.22
C ILE A 152 13.27 -16.99 -19.22
N PHE A 153 13.89 -16.92 -18.04
CA PHE A 153 15.15 -17.64 -17.86
C PHE A 153 14.88 -19.14 -17.74
N ARG A 154 15.71 -19.94 -18.43
CA ARG A 154 15.65 -21.40 -18.40
C ARG A 154 16.99 -21.97 -17.97
N GLN A 155 16.95 -23.17 -17.36
CA GLN A 155 18.15 -23.95 -17.15
C GLN A 155 18.62 -24.47 -18.54
N THR A 156 19.83 -24.08 -18.92
CA THR A 156 20.34 -24.24 -20.30
C THR A 156 20.43 -25.69 -20.77
N ASP A 157 20.59 -26.66 -19.84
CA ASP A 157 20.87 -28.05 -20.18
C ASP A 157 19.62 -28.89 -20.45
N CYS A 158 18.43 -28.43 -20.09
CA CYS A 158 17.19 -29.22 -20.24
C CYS A 158 15.97 -28.42 -20.70
N GLY A 159 16.09 -27.13 -20.93
CA GLY A 159 14.98 -26.25 -21.35
C GLY A 159 13.86 -26.04 -20.31
N VAL A 160 14.07 -26.51 -19.09
CA VAL A 160 13.10 -26.34 -17.99
C VAL A 160 13.12 -24.90 -17.51
N PRO A 161 11.96 -24.29 -17.20
CA PRO A 161 11.91 -22.96 -16.57
C PRO A 161 12.77 -22.90 -15.31
N SER A 162 13.57 -21.85 -15.14
CA SER A 162 14.28 -21.63 -13.89
C SER A 162 13.31 -21.19 -12.79
N ASN A 163 13.69 -21.40 -11.54
CA ASN A 163 12.86 -21.07 -10.36
C ASN A 163 13.69 -20.33 -9.30
N ILE A 164 14.28 -19.24 -9.71
CA ILE A 164 15.13 -18.41 -8.85
C ILE A 164 14.26 -17.61 -7.86
N GLY A 165 14.78 -17.36 -6.66
CA GLY A 165 14.14 -16.53 -5.64
C GLY A 165 12.89 -17.17 -5.05
N TRP A 166 11.70 -16.68 -5.40
CA TRP A 166 10.42 -17.23 -4.92
C TRP A 166 10.03 -18.57 -5.56
N HIS A 167 10.94 -19.23 -6.25
CA HIS A 167 10.73 -20.47 -7.02
C HIS A 167 9.87 -20.28 -8.27
N PHE A 168 9.62 -19.05 -8.70
CA PHE A 168 8.91 -18.74 -9.94
C PHE A 168 9.88 -18.43 -11.08
N PRO A 169 9.54 -18.75 -12.34
CA PRO A 169 10.36 -18.38 -13.50
C PRO A 169 10.42 -16.86 -13.67
N PRO A 170 11.61 -16.22 -13.54
CA PRO A 170 11.73 -14.78 -13.76
C PRO A 170 11.68 -14.43 -15.24
N LEU A 171 11.07 -13.28 -15.55
CA LEU A 171 10.92 -12.75 -16.90
C LEU A 171 12.22 -12.09 -17.41
N ARG A 172 12.45 -12.16 -18.72
CA ARG A 172 13.67 -11.63 -19.38
C ARG A 172 13.43 -10.27 -20.00
N PHE A 173 13.50 -9.20 -19.24
CA PHE A 173 13.30 -7.81 -19.69
C PHE A 173 14.30 -7.32 -20.78
N ALA A 174 15.35 -8.08 -21.07
CA ALA A 174 16.17 -7.84 -22.24
C ALA A 174 15.44 -8.19 -23.57
N ASN A 175 14.34 -8.94 -23.50
CA ASN A 175 13.49 -9.25 -24.65
C ASN A 175 12.45 -8.14 -24.83
N LEU A 176 12.53 -7.40 -25.94
CA LEU A 176 11.65 -6.27 -26.20
C LEU A 176 10.21 -6.70 -26.53
N ASP A 177 10.00 -7.87 -27.11
CA ASP A 177 8.66 -8.35 -27.44
C ASP A 177 7.91 -8.75 -26.16
N LEU A 178 8.60 -9.33 -25.16
CA LEU A 178 8.04 -9.47 -23.81
C LEU A 178 7.65 -8.11 -23.21
N CYS A 179 8.54 -7.12 -23.29
CA CYS A 179 8.22 -5.78 -22.76
C CYS A 179 6.98 -5.20 -23.45
N ARG A 180 6.84 -5.35 -24.77
CA ARG A 180 5.65 -4.91 -25.50
C ARG A 180 4.40 -5.61 -25.02
N TYR A 181 4.46 -6.94 -24.89
CA TYR A 181 3.35 -7.75 -24.39
C TYR A 181 2.85 -7.26 -23.01
N LEU A 182 3.79 -6.96 -22.10
CA LEU A 182 3.43 -6.48 -20.76
C LEU A 182 2.94 -5.02 -20.76
N TRP A 183 3.48 -4.15 -21.64
CA TRP A 183 2.94 -2.80 -21.82
C TRP A 183 1.53 -2.83 -22.42
N ASP A 184 1.31 -3.67 -23.43
CA ASP A 184 -0.02 -3.86 -24.04
C ASP A 184 -1.02 -4.43 -23.01
N ASN A 185 -0.55 -5.23 -22.05
CA ASN A 185 -1.37 -5.72 -20.94
C ASN A 185 -1.82 -4.58 -20.00
N LEU A 186 -0.93 -3.64 -19.66
CA LEU A 186 -1.32 -2.46 -18.86
C LEU A 186 -2.33 -1.59 -19.62
N ASP A 187 -2.07 -1.36 -20.91
CA ASP A 187 -2.99 -0.60 -21.77
C ASP A 187 -4.36 -1.27 -21.84
N TYR A 188 -4.41 -2.61 -21.94
CA TYR A 188 -5.64 -3.41 -21.95
C TYR A 188 -6.48 -3.19 -20.67
N TRP A 189 -5.88 -3.34 -19.50
CA TRP A 189 -6.62 -3.16 -18.23
C TRP A 189 -7.16 -1.75 -18.05
N VAL A 190 -6.47 -0.73 -18.54
CA VAL A 190 -6.96 0.66 -18.49
C VAL A 190 -8.02 0.91 -19.56
N SER A 191 -7.83 0.45 -20.79
CA SER A 191 -8.73 0.76 -21.91
C SER A 191 -10.02 -0.03 -21.85
N GLU A 192 -9.95 -1.32 -21.51
CA GLU A 192 -11.11 -2.20 -21.50
C GLU A 192 -11.90 -2.15 -20.18
N PHE A 193 -11.19 -2.05 -19.03
CA PHE A 193 -11.83 -2.11 -17.71
C PHE A 193 -11.92 -0.75 -17.01
N ASP A 194 -11.38 0.30 -17.60
CA ASP A 194 -11.30 1.64 -16.98
C ASP A 194 -10.57 1.64 -15.62
N ALA A 195 -9.59 0.73 -15.42
CA ALA A 195 -8.78 0.71 -14.21
C ALA A 195 -8.12 2.08 -13.99
N ASP A 196 -8.05 2.53 -12.73
CA ASP A 196 -7.49 3.83 -12.38
C ASP A 196 -6.00 3.78 -12.07
N GLY A 197 -5.43 2.59 -12.11
CA GLY A 197 -4.00 2.39 -11.93
C GLY A 197 -3.63 0.99 -11.49
N PHE A 198 -2.38 0.87 -11.06
CA PHE A 198 -1.81 -0.42 -10.72
C PHE A 198 -0.97 -0.35 -9.45
N ARG A 199 -1.03 -1.40 -8.63
CA ARG A 199 0.05 -1.75 -7.72
C ARG A 199 0.99 -2.70 -8.47
N CYS A 200 2.25 -2.34 -8.54
CA CYS A 200 3.26 -3.05 -9.30
C CYS A 200 4.09 -3.93 -8.35
N ASP A 201 3.85 -5.24 -8.43
CA ASP A 201 4.51 -6.25 -7.61
C ASP A 201 6.02 -6.26 -7.85
N VAL A 202 6.81 -6.30 -6.77
CA VAL A 202 8.28 -6.38 -6.80
C VAL A 202 8.90 -5.42 -7.83
N ALA A 203 8.41 -4.18 -7.89
CA ALA A 203 8.77 -3.22 -8.93
C ALA A 203 10.27 -2.90 -8.95
N ASP A 204 10.98 -2.99 -7.82
CA ASP A 204 12.44 -2.83 -7.71
C ASP A 204 13.23 -3.87 -8.53
N MET A 205 12.63 -5.03 -8.82
CA MET A 205 13.28 -6.11 -9.58
C MET A 205 13.01 -6.02 -11.10
N VAL A 206 12.11 -5.14 -11.51
CA VAL A 206 11.80 -4.83 -12.91
C VAL A 206 12.58 -3.57 -13.31
N PRO A 207 13.26 -3.53 -14.48
CA PRO A 207 14.05 -2.37 -14.86
C PRO A 207 13.23 -1.07 -14.86
N LEU A 208 13.73 0.00 -14.21
CA LEU A 208 13.04 1.29 -14.13
C LEU A 208 12.64 1.85 -15.51
N ALA A 209 13.49 1.64 -16.54
CA ALA A 209 13.19 2.06 -17.91
C ALA A 209 11.93 1.38 -18.51
N PHE A 210 11.59 0.16 -18.05
CA PHE A 210 10.33 -0.50 -18.39
C PHE A 210 9.15 0.29 -17.83
N TRP A 211 9.19 0.65 -16.53
CA TRP A 211 8.14 1.42 -15.86
C TRP A 211 8.01 2.84 -16.40
N GLU A 212 9.12 3.49 -16.76
CA GLU A 212 9.07 4.80 -17.43
C GLU A 212 8.37 4.75 -18.79
N THR A 213 8.57 3.65 -19.53
CA THR A 213 7.89 3.45 -20.81
C THR A 213 6.41 3.15 -20.60
N ALA A 214 6.08 2.28 -19.65
CA ALA A 214 4.70 2.01 -19.23
C ALA A 214 3.98 3.32 -18.85
N ARG A 215 4.62 4.16 -18.04
CA ARG A 215 4.07 5.46 -17.62
C ARG A 215 3.71 6.36 -18.79
N ARG A 216 4.61 6.51 -19.79
CA ARG A 216 4.33 7.35 -20.97
C ARG A 216 3.14 6.84 -21.79
N ARG A 217 2.98 5.52 -21.89
CA ARG A 217 1.84 4.90 -22.58
C ARG A 217 0.55 5.15 -21.83
N LEU A 218 0.55 4.90 -20.54
CA LEU A 218 -0.60 5.08 -19.66
C LEU A 218 -1.06 6.55 -19.59
N ASP A 219 -0.13 7.49 -19.47
CA ASP A 219 -0.43 8.94 -19.49
C ASP A 219 -1.10 9.38 -20.81
N ALA A 220 -0.83 8.67 -21.91
CA ALA A 220 -1.47 8.96 -23.20
C ALA A 220 -2.91 8.39 -23.29
N ILE A 221 -3.23 7.36 -22.53
CA ILE A 221 -4.56 6.72 -22.48
C ILE A 221 -5.44 7.42 -21.43
N LYS A 222 -4.94 7.51 -20.20
CA LYS A 222 -5.66 8.06 -19.04
C LYS A 222 -4.67 8.87 -18.18
N PRO A 223 -4.62 10.21 -18.33
CA PRO A 223 -3.56 11.05 -17.73
C PRO A 223 -3.46 11.01 -16.21
N ASP A 224 -4.53 10.60 -15.53
CA ASP A 224 -4.60 10.51 -14.07
C ASP A 224 -4.46 9.06 -13.54
N VAL A 225 -3.99 8.12 -14.37
CA VAL A 225 -3.63 6.76 -13.93
C VAL A 225 -2.53 6.82 -12.87
N VAL A 226 -2.67 6.03 -11.81
CA VAL A 226 -1.72 5.97 -10.70
C VAL A 226 -0.91 4.67 -10.74
N LEU A 227 0.39 4.76 -10.49
CA LEU A 227 1.26 3.61 -10.25
C LEU A 227 1.77 3.62 -8.81
N LEU A 228 1.42 2.59 -8.05
CA LEU A 228 1.92 2.31 -6.70
C LEU A 228 2.99 1.23 -6.80
N ALA A 229 4.24 1.58 -6.50
CA ALA A 229 5.35 0.63 -6.58
C ALA A 229 5.53 -0.16 -5.27
N GLU A 230 5.60 -1.47 -5.37
CA GLU A 230 6.27 -2.26 -4.35
C GLU A 230 7.78 -2.14 -4.53
N ALA A 231 8.33 -1.02 -4.05
CA ALA A 231 9.70 -0.59 -4.30
C ALA A 231 10.21 0.33 -3.19
N SER A 232 11.52 0.60 -3.23
CA SER A 232 12.21 1.39 -2.21
C SER A 232 13.17 2.44 -2.76
N GLN A 233 13.44 2.42 -4.07
CA GLN A 233 14.45 3.29 -4.64
C GLN A 233 13.93 4.73 -4.76
N PRO A 234 14.75 5.74 -4.40
CA PRO A 234 14.35 7.14 -4.57
C PRO A 234 14.00 7.52 -6.02
N GLU A 235 14.69 6.93 -6.99
CA GLU A 235 14.53 7.18 -8.43
C GLU A 235 13.14 6.81 -8.96
N ASP A 236 12.44 5.88 -8.32
CA ASP A 236 11.10 5.42 -8.70
C ASP A 236 10.10 6.58 -8.75
N HIS A 237 10.26 7.55 -7.84
CA HIS A 237 9.36 8.69 -7.69
C HIS A 237 9.60 9.83 -8.69
N VAL A 238 10.72 9.83 -9.43
CA VAL A 238 11.05 10.96 -10.31
C VAL A 238 10.10 11.02 -11.51
N PHE A 239 9.80 9.86 -12.11
CA PHE A 239 8.98 9.82 -13.31
C PHE A 239 7.94 8.70 -13.33
N ALA A 240 8.32 7.48 -12.93
CA ALA A 240 7.49 6.30 -13.16
C ALA A 240 6.31 6.18 -12.19
N PHE A 241 6.54 6.37 -10.90
CA PHE A 241 5.58 6.01 -9.85
C PHE A 241 5.07 7.21 -9.07
N ASP A 242 3.80 7.15 -8.69
CA ASP A 242 3.12 8.16 -7.88
C ASP A 242 3.34 7.94 -6.38
N CYS A 243 3.50 6.68 -5.97
CA CYS A 243 3.73 6.28 -4.58
C CYS A 243 4.55 4.99 -4.54
N ALA A 244 5.31 4.78 -3.45
CA ALA A 244 6.02 3.53 -3.22
C ALA A 244 5.89 3.06 -1.76
N TYR A 245 6.03 1.75 -1.54
CA TYR A 245 5.97 1.14 -0.21
C TYR A 245 7.06 1.64 0.73
N CYS A 246 8.28 1.88 0.20
CA CYS A 246 9.43 2.30 1.00
C CYS A 246 9.71 1.33 2.17
N PHE A 247 10.04 0.08 1.85
CA PHE A 247 10.39 -0.93 2.86
C PHE A 247 11.40 -0.49 3.91
N PRO A 248 12.43 0.34 3.60
CA PRO A 248 13.31 0.87 4.64
C PRO A 248 12.58 1.62 5.75
N PHE A 249 11.48 2.36 5.46
CA PHE A 249 10.71 2.99 6.51
C PHE A 249 9.98 1.96 7.38
N PHE A 250 9.36 0.95 6.76
CA PHE A 250 8.71 -0.11 7.52
C PHE A 250 9.72 -0.90 8.35
N ASN A 251 10.78 -1.41 7.72
CA ASN A 251 11.72 -2.35 8.36
C ASN A 251 12.65 -1.70 9.38
N GLN A 252 13.03 -0.44 9.20
CA GLN A 252 14.00 0.26 10.07
C GLN A 252 13.34 1.20 11.07
N ALA A 253 12.11 1.63 10.83
CA ALA A 253 11.40 2.59 11.68
C ALA A 253 10.08 2.03 12.21
N MET A 254 9.08 1.79 11.35
CA MET A 254 7.75 1.44 11.79
C MET A 254 7.74 0.14 12.62
N ASN A 255 8.17 -0.98 12.04
CA ASN A 255 8.12 -2.27 12.71
C ASN A 255 8.96 -2.33 14.00
N PRO A 256 10.22 -1.84 14.06
CA PRO A 256 10.96 -1.76 15.32
C PRO A 256 10.32 -0.84 16.36
N PHE A 257 9.68 0.26 15.93
CA PHE A 257 8.96 1.16 16.84
C PHE A 257 7.72 0.49 17.44
N LEU A 258 6.93 -0.23 16.64
CA LEU A 258 5.76 -0.98 17.12
C LEU A 258 6.09 -1.93 18.26
N HIS A 259 7.27 -2.57 18.18
CA HIS A 259 7.74 -3.57 19.14
C HIS A 259 8.60 -2.97 20.28
N GLY A 260 8.73 -1.63 20.32
CA GLY A 260 9.50 -0.94 21.36
C GLY A 260 11.02 -1.15 21.28
N GLU A 261 11.53 -1.51 20.11
CA GLU A 261 12.97 -1.74 19.86
C GLU A 261 13.73 -0.43 19.61
N ILE A 262 13.02 0.61 19.15
CA ILE A 262 13.56 1.96 18.95
C ILE A 262 12.61 3.00 19.57
N ARG A 263 13.16 4.19 19.88
CA ARG A 263 12.38 5.31 20.39
C ARG A 263 11.67 6.08 19.27
N ALA A 264 10.67 6.88 19.63
CA ALA A 264 9.98 7.79 18.71
C ALA A 264 10.95 8.74 17.98
N LEU A 265 11.98 9.25 18.68
CA LEU A 265 13.01 10.10 18.09
C LEU A 265 13.84 9.38 17.01
N ASP A 266 14.10 8.08 17.18
CA ASP A 266 14.84 7.29 16.19
C ASP A 266 13.99 7.04 14.94
N LEU A 267 12.68 6.77 15.11
CA LEU A 267 11.71 6.72 13.98
C LEU A 267 11.72 8.06 13.22
N ALA A 268 11.66 9.19 13.92
CA ALA A 268 11.66 10.51 13.31
C ALA A 268 12.94 10.76 12.49
N LYS A 269 14.12 10.41 13.02
CA LYS A 269 15.40 10.54 12.31
C LYS A 269 15.44 9.68 11.04
N ILE A 270 14.97 8.44 11.12
CA ILE A 270 14.91 7.55 9.95
C ILE A 270 13.93 8.12 8.91
N HIS A 271 12.77 8.60 9.36
CA HIS A 271 11.79 9.24 8.48
C HIS A 271 12.38 10.43 7.73
N ILE A 272 13.05 11.36 8.45
CA ILE A 272 13.70 12.54 7.86
C ILE A 272 14.75 12.09 6.81
N ARG A 273 15.65 11.18 7.17
CA ARG A 273 16.67 10.67 6.26
C ARG A 273 16.07 10.11 4.98
N LEU A 274 15.08 9.21 5.09
CA LEU A 274 14.46 8.57 3.94
C LEU A 274 13.68 9.55 3.06
N ARG A 275 13.07 10.58 3.66
CA ARG A 275 12.42 11.67 2.93
C ARG A 275 13.45 12.49 2.16
N ASP A 276 14.56 12.87 2.81
CA ASP A 276 15.56 13.76 2.24
C ASP A 276 16.41 13.06 1.16
N GLU A 277 16.45 11.74 1.11
CA GLU A 277 17.03 10.94 0.04
C GLU A 277 16.15 10.91 -1.24
N ARG A 278 14.89 11.35 -1.18
CA ARG A 278 13.89 11.25 -2.26
C ARG A 278 13.62 12.59 -2.95
N PRO A 279 13.06 12.55 -4.16
CA PRO A 279 12.62 13.77 -4.83
C PRO A 279 11.59 14.53 -4.00
N ALA A 280 11.60 15.85 -4.12
CA ALA A 280 10.56 16.68 -3.50
C ALA A 280 9.17 16.27 -4.01
N GLY A 281 8.22 16.04 -3.10
CA GLY A 281 6.86 15.61 -3.41
C GLY A 281 6.68 14.09 -3.56
N ALA A 282 7.72 13.28 -3.36
CA ALA A 282 7.60 11.82 -3.33
C ALA A 282 6.63 11.36 -2.23
N LEU A 283 5.68 10.48 -2.56
CA LEU A 283 4.76 9.88 -1.60
C LEU A 283 5.23 8.47 -1.23
N MET A 284 5.30 8.22 0.07
CA MET A 284 5.56 6.89 0.63
C MET A 284 4.28 6.35 1.26
N LEU A 285 4.03 5.06 1.10
CA LEU A 285 2.90 4.38 1.73
C LEU A 285 3.05 4.38 3.26
N ARG A 286 1.95 4.61 3.98
CA ARG A 286 1.91 4.58 5.45
C ARG A 286 0.98 3.46 5.90
N TYR A 287 1.59 2.40 6.41
CA TYR A 287 0.90 1.17 6.82
C TYR A 287 1.63 0.51 7.98
N PHE A 288 0.94 -0.35 8.69
CA PHE A 288 1.53 -1.25 9.69
C PHE A 288 1.15 -2.72 9.46
N GLU A 289 0.07 -2.99 8.70
CA GLU A 289 -0.29 -4.31 8.19
C GLU A 289 -0.51 -4.27 6.68
N ASN A 290 -0.24 -5.38 6.01
CA ASN A 290 -0.65 -5.72 4.65
C ASN A 290 -0.73 -7.24 4.50
N HIS A 291 -1.09 -7.72 3.31
CA HIS A 291 -1.21 -9.14 3.01
C HIS A 291 0.09 -9.95 3.15
N ASP A 292 1.25 -9.31 3.13
CA ASP A 292 2.55 -9.98 3.31
C ASP A 292 2.96 -10.11 4.78
N ILE A 293 2.51 -9.21 5.63
CA ILE A 293 2.87 -9.19 7.04
C ILE A 293 2.01 -10.16 7.83
N VAL A 294 0.70 -10.16 7.58
CA VAL A 294 -0.29 -10.82 8.44
C VAL A 294 -0.90 -12.10 7.88
N THR A 295 -0.39 -12.62 6.76
CA THR A 295 -0.92 -13.84 6.15
C THR A 295 0.11 -14.97 6.09
N ASP A 296 -0.29 -16.20 6.41
CA ASP A 296 0.46 -17.47 6.24
C ASP A 296 1.87 -17.53 6.87
N GLN A 297 2.28 -16.52 7.62
CA GLN A 297 3.61 -16.49 8.24
C GLN A 297 3.59 -16.89 9.72
N GLY A 298 2.43 -17.30 10.23
CA GLY A 298 2.22 -17.54 11.65
C GLY A 298 2.26 -16.25 12.48
N ALA A 299 2.13 -15.11 11.82
CA ALA A 299 1.96 -13.82 12.48
C ALA A 299 0.48 -13.58 12.76
N ASP A 300 0.16 -13.29 14.00
CA ASP A 300 -1.15 -12.80 14.38
C ASP A 300 -1.34 -11.35 13.87
N ARG A 301 -2.60 -10.95 13.71
CA ARG A 301 -2.95 -9.55 13.47
C ARG A 301 -2.44 -8.65 14.59
N ASP A 302 -2.05 -7.43 14.28
CA ASP A 302 -1.60 -6.44 15.27
C ASP A 302 -2.67 -6.14 16.32
N GLU A 303 -3.94 -6.35 16.03
CA GLU A 303 -5.03 -6.33 17.02
C GLU A 303 -4.85 -7.35 18.15
N ILE A 304 -4.17 -8.46 17.90
CA ILE A 304 -3.85 -9.49 18.91
C ILE A 304 -2.53 -9.15 19.59
N VAL A 305 -1.51 -8.76 18.80
CA VAL A 305 -0.15 -8.57 19.28
C VAL A 305 -0.01 -7.29 20.10
N LEU A 306 -0.55 -6.17 19.59
CA LEU A 306 -0.40 -4.84 20.15
C LEU A 306 -1.64 -4.40 20.94
N GLY A 307 -2.80 -4.89 20.54
CA GLY A 307 -4.09 -4.54 21.11
C GLY A 307 -4.75 -3.32 20.48
N ASN A 308 -6.05 -3.17 20.73
CA ASN A 308 -6.90 -2.18 20.09
C ASN A 308 -6.38 -0.73 20.21
N ASP A 309 -5.97 -0.31 21.40
CA ASP A 309 -5.58 1.09 21.64
C ASP A 309 -4.30 1.47 20.90
N ALA A 310 -3.35 0.52 20.80
CA ALA A 310 -2.13 0.71 20.02
C ALA A 310 -2.45 0.82 18.52
N CYS A 311 -3.30 -0.07 17.99
CA CYS A 311 -3.72 -0.03 16.58
C CYS A 311 -4.46 1.27 16.23
N GLU A 312 -5.27 1.83 17.14
CA GLU A 312 -5.88 3.16 16.95
C GLU A 312 -4.83 4.28 16.85
N ALA A 313 -3.81 4.25 17.72
CA ALA A 313 -2.70 5.21 17.66
C ALA A 313 -1.89 5.09 16.36
N LEU A 314 -1.68 3.86 15.85
CA LEU A 314 -1.01 3.60 14.58
C LEU A 314 -1.83 4.07 13.37
N LEU A 315 -3.15 3.87 13.38
CA LEU A 315 -4.03 4.44 12.35
C LEU A 315 -3.92 5.98 12.35
N ALA A 316 -3.95 6.60 13.53
CA ALA A 316 -3.76 8.05 13.63
C ALA A 316 -2.40 8.48 13.04
N LEU A 317 -1.31 7.75 13.32
CA LEU A 317 0.00 8.00 12.72
C LEU A 317 -0.04 7.86 11.19
N CYS A 318 -0.57 6.77 10.66
CA CYS A 318 -0.62 6.53 9.22
C CYS A 318 -1.43 7.59 8.47
N PHE A 319 -2.52 8.11 9.05
CA PHE A 319 -3.36 9.12 8.41
C PHE A 319 -2.83 10.55 8.57
N THR A 320 -1.98 10.82 9.55
CA THR A 320 -1.51 12.18 9.84
C THR A 320 -0.06 12.43 9.43
N LEU A 321 0.78 11.40 9.37
CA LEU A 321 2.14 11.51 8.82
C LEU A 321 2.08 11.82 7.32
N ASP A 322 3.14 12.44 6.77
CA ASP A 322 3.24 12.65 5.33
C ASP A 322 3.37 11.33 4.57
N GLY A 323 2.68 11.23 3.45
CA GLY A 323 2.58 10.02 2.64
C GLY A 323 1.14 9.63 2.33
N MET A 324 0.93 8.40 1.87
CA MET A 324 -0.36 7.83 1.50
C MET A 324 -0.83 6.85 2.58
N PRO A 325 -1.92 7.12 3.30
CA PRO A 325 -2.48 6.18 4.26
C PRO A 325 -2.99 4.92 3.55
N PHE A 326 -2.80 3.80 4.22
CA PHE A 326 -3.20 2.51 3.71
C PHE A 326 -3.87 1.69 4.81
N ILE A 327 -4.98 1.05 4.47
CA ILE A 327 -5.74 0.13 5.32
C ILE A 327 -5.76 -1.23 4.64
N PHE A 328 -5.34 -2.26 5.34
CA PHE A 328 -5.54 -3.64 4.93
C PHE A 328 -6.92 -4.13 5.43
N ASN A 329 -7.63 -4.89 4.61
CA ASN A 329 -9.01 -5.33 4.91
C ASN A 329 -9.10 -5.98 6.31
N GLY A 330 -10.10 -5.53 7.08
CA GLY A 330 -10.34 -5.95 8.46
C GLY A 330 -9.78 -5.01 9.55
N GLN A 331 -8.80 -4.15 9.24
CA GLN A 331 -8.29 -3.18 10.23
C GLN A 331 -9.38 -2.19 10.67
N GLU A 332 -10.29 -1.83 9.77
CA GLU A 332 -11.39 -0.90 10.02
C GLU A 332 -12.49 -1.44 10.94
N ILE A 333 -12.50 -2.73 11.16
CA ILE A 333 -13.44 -3.41 12.07
C ILE A 333 -12.74 -4.06 13.27
N ALA A 334 -11.44 -3.83 13.42
CA ALA A 334 -10.59 -4.47 14.43
C ALA A 334 -10.64 -6.01 14.37
N ASP A 335 -10.63 -6.57 13.14
CA ASP A 335 -10.65 -8.02 12.94
C ASP A 335 -9.41 -8.70 13.53
N ARG A 336 -9.64 -9.85 14.17
CA ARG A 336 -8.60 -10.64 14.85
C ARG A 336 -8.41 -12.01 14.21
N GLY A 337 -9.00 -12.23 13.04
CA GLY A 337 -8.91 -13.49 12.32
C GLY A 337 -7.51 -13.76 11.78
N VAL A 338 -7.16 -15.04 11.65
CA VAL A 338 -5.94 -15.45 10.96
C VAL A 338 -6.20 -15.44 9.46
N LEU A 339 -5.57 -14.54 8.76
CA LEU A 339 -5.70 -14.43 7.31
C LEU A 339 -4.71 -15.34 6.58
N LYS A 340 -5.14 -15.90 5.46
CA LYS A 340 -4.33 -16.78 4.62
C LYS A 340 -4.26 -16.26 3.19
N MET A 341 -3.08 -16.31 2.58
CA MET A 341 -2.90 -15.92 1.19
C MET A 341 -3.33 -17.03 0.22
N PHE A 342 -3.06 -18.28 0.58
CA PHE A 342 -3.19 -19.44 -0.32
C PHE A 342 -4.50 -20.20 -0.16
N GLU A 343 -5.31 -19.85 0.83
CA GLU A 343 -6.60 -20.47 1.12
C GLU A 343 -7.63 -19.39 1.45
N LYS A 344 -8.92 -19.74 1.37
CA LYS A 344 -9.99 -18.85 1.83
C LYS A 344 -9.95 -18.73 3.35
N SER A 345 -9.96 -17.50 3.84
CA SER A 345 -9.96 -17.16 5.27
C SER A 345 -10.75 -15.86 5.47
N PRO A 346 -12.08 -15.90 5.30
CA PRO A 346 -12.91 -14.71 5.28
C PRO A 346 -12.85 -13.94 6.60
N LEU A 347 -12.92 -12.62 6.52
CA LEU A 347 -13.08 -11.74 7.67
C LEU A 347 -14.36 -12.10 8.43
N ASP A 348 -14.28 -11.98 9.74
CA ASP A 348 -15.48 -12.02 10.60
C ASP A 348 -16.16 -10.65 10.60
N TRP A 349 -17.03 -10.40 9.63
CA TRP A 349 -17.77 -9.14 9.49
C TRP A 349 -18.69 -8.83 10.70
N THR A 350 -18.97 -9.80 11.60
CA THR A 350 -19.72 -9.53 12.83
C THR A 350 -18.93 -8.63 13.79
N GLN A 351 -17.61 -8.56 13.63
CA GLN A 351 -16.76 -7.62 14.39
C GLN A 351 -17.18 -6.16 14.18
N ALA A 352 -17.66 -5.80 12.98
CA ALA A 352 -18.19 -4.46 12.70
C ALA A 352 -19.37 -4.05 13.60
N GLU A 353 -20.11 -5.02 14.16
CA GLU A 353 -21.25 -4.80 15.03
C GLU A 353 -20.87 -4.72 16.52
N THR A 354 -19.66 -5.12 16.88
CA THR A 354 -19.16 -5.01 18.24
C THR A 354 -18.87 -3.55 18.61
N ALA A 355 -18.84 -3.27 19.92
CA ALA A 355 -18.48 -1.92 20.40
C ALA A 355 -17.08 -1.49 19.93
N VAL A 356 -16.12 -2.42 19.89
CA VAL A 356 -14.76 -2.19 19.43
C VAL A 356 -14.74 -1.92 17.93
N GLY A 357 -15.39 -2.76 17.11
CA GLY A 357 -15.46 -2.58 15.67
C GLY A 357 -16.17 -1.29 15.26
N GLN A 358 -17.27 -0.93 15.93
CA GLN A 358 -17.97 0.35 15.70
C GLN A 358 -17.09 1.55 16.03
N ALA A 359 -16.38 1.53 17.16
CA ALA A 359 -15.46 2.60 17.55
C ALA A 359 -14.29 2.74 16.55
N ARG A 360 -13.73 1.60 16.09
CA ARG A 360 -12.66 1.57 15.10
C ARG A 360 -13.15 2.11 13.75
N THR A 361 -14.30 1.67 13.27
CA THR A 361 -14.93 2.18 12.04
C THR A 361 -15.18 3.68 12.11
N ALA A 362 -15.67 4.18 13.26
CA ALA A 362 -15.86 5.61 13.48
C ALA A 362 -14.53 6.37 13.41
N LEU A 363 -13.48 5.86 14.05
CA LEU A 363 -12.14 6.45 13.99
C LEU A 363 -11.60 6.54 12.56
N VAL A 364 -11.71 5.48 11.77
CA VAL A 364 -11.26 5.49 10.37
C VAL A 364 -12.01 6.55 9.57
N ARG A 365 -13.33 6.67 9.74
CA ARG A 365 -14.15 7.71 9.10
C ARG A 365 -13.70 9.13 9.49
N GLU A 366 -13.43 9.36 10.75
CA GLU A 366 -12.97 10.66 11.26
C GLU A 366 -11.58 11.00 10.69
N LEU A 367 -10.64 10.05 10.69
CA LEU A 367 -9.30 10.24 10.13
C LEU A 367 -9.34 10.52 8.62
N ALA A 368 -10.13 9.75 7.86
CA ALA A 368 -10.29 9.96 6.43
C ALA A 368 -10.96 11.30 6.12
N ALA A 369 -11.99 11.70 6.89
CA ALA A 369 -12.65 12.99 6.75
C ALA A 369 -11.67 14.14 7.05
N LEU A 370 -10.92 14.03 8.15
CA LEU A 370 -9.94 15.03 8.55
C LEU A 370 -8.87 15.22 7.46
N ARG A 371 -8.33 14.12 6.91
CA ARG A 371 -7.35 14.20 5.84
C ARG A 371 -7.88 14.90 4.57
N ARG A 372 -9.14 14.67 4.21
CA ARG A 372 -9.77 15.33 3.04
C ARG A 372 -10.01 16.81 3.26
N THR A 373 -10.34 17.22 4.49
CA THR A 373 -10.74 18.60 4.81
C THR A 373 -9.58 19.47 5.27
N CYS A 374 -8.50 18.90 5.81
CA CYS A 374 -7.32 19.61 6.27
C CYS A 374 -6.20 19.45 5.22
N ALA A 375 -5.95 20.51 4.45
CA ALA A 375 -4.91 20.51 3.41
C ALA A 375 -3.52 20.24 3.99
N ALA A 376 -3.25 20.64 5.23
CA ALA A 376 -1.98 20.35 5.91
C ALA A 376 -1.67 18.84 5.96
N LEU A 377 -2.67 17.97 6.15
CA LEU A 377 -2.46 16.52 6.26
C LEU A 377 -2.22 15.84 4.91
N SER A 378 -2.56 16.48 3.80
CA SER A 378 -2.28 16.00 2.44
C SER A 378 -1.17 16.81 1.75
N GLY A 379 -0.67 17.87 2.37
CA GLY A 379 0.37 18.77 1.89
C GLY A 379 1.77 18.41 2.40
N GLY A 380 2.59 19.41 2.67
CA GLY A 380 4.01 19.36 2.97
C GLY A 380 4.53 18.28 3.95
N PRO A 381 5.83 18.25 4.22
CA PRO A 381 6.46 17.22 5.06
C PRO A 381 6.06 17.34 6.53
N ALA A 382 6.22 16.26 7.28
CA ALA A 382 6.14 16.32 8.74
C ALA A 382 7.37 17.03 9.31
N LEU A 383 7.12 18.01 10.17
CA LEU A 383 8.12 18.77 10.91
C LEU A 383 8.10 18.28 12.36
N TRP A 384 9.05 17.46 12.72
CA TRP A 384 9.11 16.83 14.05
C TRP A 384 9.41 17.83 15.15
N ASP A 385 8.67 17.72 16.27
CA ASP A 385 8.78 18.62 17.41
C ASP A 385 9.95 18.22 18.31
N PRO A 386 10.88 19.13 18.67
CA PRO A 386 11.98 18.84 19.59
C PRO A 386 11.53 18.33 20.99
N ALA A 387 10.29 18.60 21.40
CA ALA A 387 9.75 18.09 22.68
C ALA A 387 9.79 16.56 22.78
N MET A 388 9.92 15.85 21.65
CA MET A 388 10.10 14.39 21.63
C MET A 388 11.40 13.92 22.32
N GLU A 389 12.40 14.80 22.47
CA GLU A 389 13.68 14.44 23.11
C GLU A 389 13.48 14.05 24.60
N ASP A 390 12.45 14.60 25.23
CA ASP A 390 12.13 14.34 26.63
C ASP A 390 11.33 13.06 26.88
N PHE A 391 10.90 12.37 25.78
CA PHE A 391 10.02 11.20 25.84
C PHE A 391 10.46 10.09 24.90
N ASP A 392 10.49 8.84 25.37
CA ASP A 392 10.88 7.70 24.54
C ASP A 392 9.85 7.35 23.45
N ASN A 393 8.56 7.49 23.76
CA ASN A 393 7.46 6.98 22.93
C ASN A 393 6.42 8.04 22.55
N LEU A 394 6.75 9.33 22.63
CA LEU A 394 5.91 10.41 22.15
C LEU A 394 6.30 10.77 20.72
N LEU A 395 5.33 10.63 19.79
CA LEU A 395 5.44 11.20 18.45
C LEU A 395 4.76 12.56 18.46
N ALA A 396 5.48 13.61 18.08
CA ALA A 396 4.99 14.96 17.98
C ALA A 396 5.50 15.63 16.71
N PHE A 397 4.61 16.16 15.87
CA PHE A 397 4.98 16.83 14.63
C PHE A 397 3.91 17.81 14.14
N ASP A 398 4.38 18.78 13.39
CA ASP A 398 3.55 19.73 12.65
C ASP A 398 3.47 19.34 11.17
N ARG A 399 2.35 19.70 10.55
CA ARG A 399 2.12 19.65 9.11
C ARG A 399 1.66 21.05 8.67
N GLU A 400 2.18 21.52 7.55
CA GLU A 400 1.80 22.82 6.99
C GLU A 400 1.61 22.68 5.47
N ALA A 401 0.52 23.22 4.94
CA ALA A 401 0.27 23.28 3.52
C ALA A 401 0.58 24.67 2.96
N GLU A 402 0.68 24.76 1.64
CA GLU A 402 0.97 26.03 0.92
C GLU A 402 -0.11 27.10 1.13
N ASP A 403 -1.34 26.70 1.42
CA ASP A 403 -2.44 27.63 1.75
C ASP A 403 -2.36 28.19 3.16
N GLY A 404 -1.34 27.83 3.94
CA GLY A 404 -1.11 28.26 5.32
C GLY A 404 -1.90 27.47 6.36
N SER A 405 -2.70 26.48 5.97
CA SER A 405 -3.34 25.58 6.92
C SER A 405 -2.30 24.76 7.69
N ARG A 406 -2.56 24.52 8.97
CA ARG A 406 -1.67 23.77 9.87
C ARG A 406 -2.40 22.68 10.60
N ALA A 407 -1.68 21.58 10.85
CA ALA A 407 -2.09 20.53 11.77
C ALA A 407 -0.93 20.20 12.69
N ARG A 408 -1.21 20.05 13.99
CA ARG A 408 -0.25 19.60 15.00
C ARG A 408 -0.74 18.29 15.58
N VAL A 409 0.13 17.30 15.63
CA VAL A 409 -0.19 15.93 16.00
C VAL A 409 0.68 15.50 17.18
N PHE A 410 0.03 14.90 18.18
CA PHE A 410 0.68 14.26 19.31
C PHE A 410 0.14 12.83 19.45
N ILE A 411 1.02 11.84 19.56
CA ILE A 411 0.68 10.44 19.75
C ILE A 411 1.57 9.85 20.85
N ASN A 412 0.98 9.45 21.95
CA ASN A 412 1.64 8.71 23.00
C ASN A 412 1.57 7.21 22.69
N TYR A 413 2.65 6.64 22.17
CA TYR A 413 2.72 5.21 21.88
C TYR A 413 3.34 4.44 23.06
N SER A 414 2.74 4.60 24.25
CA SER A 414 3.14 3.89 25.47
C SER A 414 1.96 3.58 26.38
N LYS A 415 2.19 2.71 27.36
CA LYS A 415 1.21 2.38 28.43
C LYS A 415 1.19 3.42 29.56
N GLU A 416 2.16 4.32 29.60
CA GLU A 416 2.25 5.36 30.60
C GLU A 416 1.65 6.66 30.08
N PRO A 417 0.91 7.42 30.89
CA PRO A 417 0.37 8.70 30.50
C PRO A 417 1.47 9.76 30.33
N VAL A 418 1.24 10.70 29.39
CA VAL A 418 2.14 11.84 29.14
C VAL A 418 1.38 13.14 29.32
N SER A 419 2.00 14.15 29.89
CA SER A 419 1.44 15.51 30.01
C SER A 419 2.39 16.52 29.35
N LEU A 420 1.82 17.39 28.52
CA LEU A 420 2.50 18.41 27.73
C LEU A 420 1.82 19.75 27.92
N SER A 421 2.48 20.84 27.57
CA SER A 421 1.81 22.13 27.46
C SER A 421 0.78 22.09 26.32
N ALA A 422 -0.43 22.57 26.56
CA ALA A 422 -1.44 22.67 25.52
C ALA A 422 -1.02 23.68 24.44
N THR A 423 -1.41 23.41 23.20
CA THR A 423 -1.28 24.34 22.09
C THR A 423 -2.41 25.36 22.09
N GLY A 424 -2.20 26.54 21.51
CA GLY A 424 -3.26 27.53 21.32
C GLY A 424 -4.22 27.25 20.16
N GLU A 425 -4.17 26.02 19.60
CA GLU A 425 -4.89 25.58 18.40
C GLU A 425 -6.16 24.81 18.77
N SER A 426 -7.06 24.62 17.79
CA SER A 426 -8.31 23.90 18.01
C SER A 426 -8.12 22.39 17.97
N LEU A 427 -8.50 21.70 19.04
CA LEU A 427 -8.54 20.22 19.07
C LEU A 427 -9.68 19.73 18.15
N VAL A 428 -9.33 18.96 17.11
CA VAL A 428 -10.29 18.48 16.10
C VAL A 428 -10.53 16.97 16.16
N LEU A 429 -9.55 16.21 16.65
CA LEU A 429 -9.68 14.76 16.82
C LEU A 429 -8.81 14.29 17.98
N SER A 430 -9.34 13.42 18.83
CA SER A 430 -8.56 12.79 19.89
C SER A 430 -9.13 11.47 20.33
N ARG A 431 -8.28 10.64 20.92
CA ARG A 431 -8.63 9.47 21.70
C ARG A 431 -7.75 9.41 22.94
N ARG A 432 -8.35 9.08 24.10
CA ARG A 432 -7.63 8.98 25.37
C ARG A 432 -6.77 10.22 25.65
N ALA A 433 -7.32 11.40 25.35
CA ALA A 433 -6.65 12.69 25.53
C ALA A 433 -7.62 13.74 26.10
N ALA A 434 -7.08 14.66 26.88
CA ALA A 434 -7.82 15.78 27.44
C ALA A 434 -6.97 17.06 27.44
N VAL A 435 -7.61 18.21 27.17
CA VAL A 435 -7.00 19.53 27.31
C VAL A 435 -7.68 20.24 28.46
N ALA A 436 -6.92 20.57 29.48
CA ALA A 436 -7.41 21.34 30.67
C ALA A 436 -6.29 22.19 31.25
N ASP A 437 -6.63 23.38 31.77
CA ASP A 437 -5.73 24.27 32.50
C ASP A 437 -4.39 24.57 31.79
N GLY A 438 -4.42 24.65 30.42
CA GLY A 438 -3.24 24.90 29.62
C GLY A 438 -2.31 23.66 29.43
N ALA A 439 -2.78 22.48 29.80
CA ALA A 439 -2.07 21.22 29.60
C ALA A 439 -2.83 20.27 28.65
N LEU A 440 -2.08 19.50 27.86
CA LEU A 440 -2.53 18.33 27.11
C LEU A 440 -2.12 17.06 27.86
N ALA A 441 -3.09 16.31 28.35
CA ALA A 441 -2.87 15.00 28.93
C ALA A 441 -3.21 13.92 27.89
N LEU A 442 -2.25 13.02 27.62
CA LEU A 442 -2.41 11.84 26.78
C LEU A 442 -2.35 10.60 27.66
N GLY A 443 -3.43 9.84 27.73
CA GLY A 443 -3.46 8.53 28.37
C GLY A 443 -2.66 7.48 27.55
N PRO A 444 -2.65 6.21 28.01
CA PRO A 444 -2.02 5.11 27.27
C PRO A 444 -2.53 5.05 25.82
N TYR A 445 -1.60 5.02 24.87
CA TYR A 445 -1.89 5.04 23.43
C TYR A 445 -2.84 6.18 23.00
N GLY A 446 -2.85 7.28 23.77
CA GLY A 446 -3.66 8.45 23.49
C GLY A 446 -3.06 9.31 22.38
N PHE A 447 -3.93 9.96 21.59
CA PHE A 447 -3.49 10.90 20.58
C PHE A 447 -4.42 12.10 20.50
N ALA A 448 -3.88 13.21 19.97
CA ALA A 448 -4.59 14.44 19.74
C ALA A 448 -4.11 15.11 18.45
N VAL A 449 -5.06 15.60 17.64
CA VAL A 449 -4.80 16.36 16.42
C VAL A 449 -5.45 17.73 16.57
N PHE A 450 -4.65 18.77 16.40
CA PHE A 450 -5.06 20.15 16.41
C PHE A 450 -4.94 20.75 15.02
N THR A 451 -5.78 21.75 14.70
CA THR A 451 -5.70 22.49 13.43
C THR A 451 -5.82 23.99 13.67
N LYS A 452 -5.23 24.75 12.72
CA LYS A 452 -5.32 26.19 12.66
C LYS A 452 -5.61 26.65 11.24
#